data_467602f9c0446e330cdfa1cfba327e21
#
_entry.id   467602f9c0446e330cdfa1cfba327e21
#
_cell.length_a   1.000
_cell.length_b   1.000
_cell.length_c   1.000
_cell.angle_alpha   90.00
_cell.angle_beta   90.00
_cell.angle_gamma   90.00
#
_symmetry.space_group_name_H-M   'P 1'
#
loop_
_entity.id
_entity.type
_entity.pdbx_description
1 polymer ?
#
loop_
_entity_poly.entity_id
_entity_poly.type
_entity_poly.pdbx_seq_one_letter_code
_entity_poly.pdbx_strand_id
1 'polypeptide(L)'
;MEPASSFDGMPVDVLIVEDDPIIALDFEDTIAGFGVKTIRTAANVARALSMIADRAPDFALLDVGLVHEKSFAVAERLQALNIPFAFVTGYGADTALPAAFAAKPRLPKPYSTDALRALLMSGDVRP
;
A
#
# COMPACT_ATOMS: atom_id res chain seq x y z
N MET A 1 -22.99 -10.79 4.28
CA MET A 1 -22.76 -10.40 4.00
C MET A 1 -22.54 -9.72 3.68
N GLU A 2 -22.12 -9.36 3.20
CA GLU A 2 -21.81 -8.77 2.88
C GLU A 2 -21.57 -8.11 2.41
N PRO A 3 -21.63 -7.80 2.34
CA PRO A 3 -21.48 -7.02 1.75
C PRO A 3 -20.85 -6.31 1.29
N ALA A 4 -20.70 -5.75 1.70
CA ALA A 4 -19.90 -4.76 1.34
C ALA A 4 -18.99 -5.26 0.53
N SER A 5 -18.58 -6.18 0.87
CA SER A 5 -17.67 -6.65 0.17
C SER A 5 -17.97 -6.70 -1.10
N SER A 6 -19.02 -6.58 -1.33
CA SER A 6 -19.30 -6.64 -2.53
C SER A 6 -18.75 -5.66 -3.28
N PHE A 7 -18.16 -4.75 -2.87
CA PHE A 7 -17.60 -3.84 -3.68
C PHE A 7 -16.53 -4.48 -4.35
N ASP A 8 -16.77 -5.55 -4.96
CA ASP A 8 -15.87 -6.09 -5.90
C ASP A 8 -14.54 -6.40 -5.35
N GLY A 9 -14.46 -6.79 -4.14
CA GLY A 9 -13.19 -7.17 -3.57
C GLY A 9 -12.30 -6.02 -3.21
N MET A 10 -12.79 -4.80 -3.27
CA MET A 10 -11.98 -3.67 -2.82
C MET A 10 -11.79 -3.73 -1.32
N PRO A 11 -10.59 -3.46 -0.83
CA PRO A 11 -10.40 -3.39 0.61
C PRO A 11 -11.18 -2.23 1.20
N VAL A 12 -11.49 -2.33 2.48
CA VAL A 12 -12.24 -1.27 3.16
C VAL A 12 -11.31 -0.19 3.70
N ASP A 13 -10.13 -0.60 4.16
CA ASP A 13 -9.21 0.32 4.82
C ASP A 13 -7.84 0.16 4.17
N VAL A 14 -7.36 1.20 3.51
CA VAL A 14 -6.07 1.17 2.81
C VAL A 14 -5.13 2.15 3.48
N LEU A 15 -3.92 1.71 3.79
CA LEU A 15 -2.88 2.55 4.33
C LEU A 15 -1.88 2.86 3.23
N ILE A 16 -1.54 4.12 3.07
CA ILE A 16 -0.54 4.56 2.10
C ILE A 16 0.65 5.09 2.88
N VAL A 17 1.84 4.58 2.61
CA VAL A 17 3.05 5.08 3.24
C VAL A 17 3.84 5.80 2.17
N GLU A 18 3.78 7.12 2.19
CA GLU A 18 4.35 7.98 1.16
C GLU A 18 4.70 9.32 1.78
N ASP A 19 5.94 9.76 1.64
CA ASP A 19 6.36 11.00 2.27
C ASP A 19 6.15 12.23 1.36
N ASP A 20 5.88 12.06 0.09
CA ASP A 20 5.59 13.18 -0.79
C ASP A 20 4.09 13.46 -0.73
N PRO A 21 3.69 14.62 -0.18
CA PRO A 21 2.26 14.88 0.00
C PRO A 21 1.47 14.97 -1.30
N ILE A 22 2.12 15.34 -2.39
CA ILE A 22 1.41 15.44 -3.66
C ILE A 22 1.13 14.04 -4.20
N ILE A 23 2.10 13.15 -4.12
CA ILE A 23 1.90 11.78 -4.55
C ILE A 23 0.89 11.09 -3.66
N ALA A 24 0.97 11.34 -2.35
CA ALA A 24 0.02 10.76 -1.42
C ALA A 24 -1.40 11.19 -1.74
N LEU A 25 -1.58 12.48 -2.04
CA LEU A 25 -2.91 12.98 -2.36
C LEU A 25 -3.43 12.36 -3.65
N ASP A 26 -2.58 12.16 -4.62
CA ASP A 26 -2.98 11.54 -5.87
C ASP A 26 -3.45 10.10 -5.64
N PHE A 27 -2.73 9.33 -4.82
CA PHE A 27 -3.18 8.00 -4.46
C PHE A 27 -4.51 8.04 -3.72
N GLU A 28 -4.65 8.98 -2.78
CA GLU A 28 -5.88 9.08 -2.00
C GLU A 28 -7.07 9.33 -2.91
N ASP A 29 -6.93 10.27 -3.84
CA ASP A 29 -8.02 10.61 -4.73
C ASP A 29 -8.39 9.45 -5.64
N THR A 30 -7.39 8.78 -6.17
CA THR A 30 -7.62 7.67 -7.09
C THR A 30 -8.30 6.51 -6.37
N ILE A 31 -7.79 6.19 -5.18
CA ILE A 31 -8.33 5.06 -4.41
C ILE A 31 -9.73 5.37 -3.90
N ALA A 32 -9.98 6.61 -3.52
CA ALA A 32 -11.32 7.00 -3.11
C ALA A 32 -12.31 6.81 -4.26
N GLY A 33 -11.84 7.05 -5.48
CA GLY A 33 -12.68 6.87 -6.65
C GLY A 33 -13.06 5.41 -6.89
N PHE A 34 -12.31 4.46 -6.32
CA PHE A 34 -12.65 3.05 -6.44
C PHE A 34 -13.69 2.61 -5.40
N GLY A 35 -14.03 3.47 -4.46
CA GLY A 35 -15.03 3.12 -3.45
C GLY A 35 -14.45 2.63 -2.13
N VAL A 36 -13.15 2.76 -1.92
CA VAL A 36 -12.53 2.39 -0.65
C VAL A 36 -13.00 3.37 0.42
N LYS A 37 -13.49 2.87 1.54
CA LYS A 37 -14.09 3.72 2.54
C LYS A 37 -13.11 4.47 3.41
N THR A 38 -12.03 3.83 3.81
CA THR A 38 -11.07 4.47 4.71
C THR A 38 -9.71 4.46 4.05
N ILE A 39 -9.11 5.63 3.92
CA ILE A 39 -7.79 5.76 3.34
C ILE A 39 -6.97 6.58 4.30
N ARG A 40 -5.86 6.01 4.76
CA ARG A 40 -4.99 6.69 5.71
C ARG A 40 -3.61 6.80 5.10
N THR A 41 -2.93 7.90 5.37
CA THR A 41 -1.60 8.13 4.83
C THR A 41 -0.62 8.41 5.96
N ALA A 42 0.53 7.75 5.90
CA ALA A 42 1.62 8.00 6.84
C ALA A 42 2.81 8.49 6.05
N ALA A 43 3.46 9.54 6.54
CA ALA A 43 4.58 10.14 5.83
C ALA A 43 5.92 9.52 6.20
N ASN A 44 5.97 8.66 7.19
CA ASN A 44 7.22 8.03 7.59
C ASN A 44 6.94 6.70 8.29
N VAL A 45 8.01 5.98 8.56
CA VAL A 45 7.89 4.64 9.13
C VAL A 45 7.25 4.67 10.52
N ALA A 46 7.69 5.59 11.38
CA ALA A 46 7.18 5.64 12.75
C ALA A 46 5.68 5.89 12.75
N ARG A 47 5.21 6.79 11.90
CA ARG A 47 3.79 7.10 11.82
C ARG A 47 3.01 5.90 11.28
N ALA A 48 3.57 5.23 10.29
CA ALA A 48 2.91 4.06 9.71
C ALA A 48 2.77 2.95 10.74
N LEU A 49 3.81 2.69 11.51
CA LEU A 49 3.75 1.65 12.54
C LEU A 49 2.72 2.00 13.60
N SER A 50 2.64 3.28 13.97
CA SER A 50 1.66 3.74 14.95
C SER A 50 0.24 3.54 14.42
N MET A 51 0.02 3.85 13.16
CA MET A 51 -1.31 3.69 12.56
C MET A 51 -1.72 2.22 12.46
N ILE A 52 -0.77 1.35 12.14
CA ILE A 52 -1.05 -0.08 12.06
C ILE A 52 -1.41 -0.62 13.45
N ALA A 53 -0.70 -0.16 14.48
CA ALA A 53 -0.98 -0.60 15.84
C ALA A 53 -2.34 -0.12 16.31
N ASP A 54 -2.75 1.06 15.86
CA ASP A 54 -4.03 1.61 16.24
C ASP A 54 -5.16 0.84 15.55
N ARG A 55 -5.00 0.55 14.27
CA ARG A 55 -5.98 -0.24 13.54
C ARG A 55 -5.31 -0.84 12.31
N ALA A 56 -5.32 -2.13 12.21
CA ALA A 56 -4.70 -2.81 11.08
C ALA A 56 -5.46 -2.50 9.79
N PRO A 57 -4.77 -2.12 8.72
CA PRO A 57 -5.44 -1.90 7.45
C PRO A 57 -5.73 -3.24 6.75
N ASP A 58 -6.56 -3.18 5.74
CA ASP A 58 -6.83 -4.37 4.93
C ASP A 58 -5.82 -4.51 3.80
N PHE A 59 -5.18 -3.41 3.43
CA PHE A 59 -4.18 -3.41 2.37
C PHE A 59 -3.28 -2.19 2.58
N ALA A 60 -2.03 -2.29 2.19
CA ALA A 60 -1.11 -1.15 2.30
C ALA A 60 -0.29 -0.98 1.04
N LEU A 61 -0.01 0.27 0.68
CA LEU A 61 0.88 0.63 -0.40
C LEU A 61 2.10 1.30 0.23
N LEU A 62 3.28 0.78 -0.03
CA LEU A 62 4.49 1.25 0.60
C LEU A 62 5.46 1.81 -0.42
N ASP A 63 5.74 3.10 -0.36
CA ASP A 63 6.80 3.68 -1.17
C ASP A 63 8.11 3.12 -0.63
N VAL A 64 8.92 2.50 -1.46
CA VAL A 64 10.16 1.90 -1.02
C VAL A 64 11.13 2.94 -0.51
N GLY A 65 11.27 4.05 -1.23
CA GLY A 65 12.31 5.02 -0.91
C GLY A 65 11.79 6.24 -0.22
N LEU A 66 11.44 6.15 1.04
CA LEU A 66 11.06 7.32 1.79
C LEU A 66 12.30 8.18 2.06
N VAL A 67 12.07 9.46 2.31
CA VAL A 67 13.17 10.35 2.62
C VAL A 67 13.86 9.86 3.88
N HIS A 68 15.15 9.65 3.80
CA HIS A 68 15.98 9.24 4.92
C HIS A 68 15.74 7.81 5.44
N GLU A 69 14.88 7.05 4.84
CA GLU A 69 14.66 5.69 5.36
C GLU A 69 13.96 4.82 4.32
N LYS A 70 13.98 3.54 4.54
CA LYS A 70 13.26 2.61 3.68
C LYS A 70 12.03 2.11 4.43
N SER A 71 11.02 1.70 3.69
CA SER A 71 9.77 1.28 4.31
C SER A 71 9.77 -0.20 4.72
N PHE A 72 10.92 -0.84 4.75
CA PHE A 72 10.97 -2.28 5.00
C PHE A 72 10.52 -2.68 6.41
N ALA A 73 10.72 -1.81 7.39
CA ALA A 73 10.22 -2.11 8.74
C ALA A 73 8.71 -2.19 8.76
N VAL A 74 8.05 -1.35 7.96
CA VAL A 74 6.59 -1.38 7.85
C VAL A 74 6.17 -2.68 7.15
N ALA A 75 6.90 -3.07 6.10
CA ALA A 75 6.61 -4.30 5.38
C ALA A 75 6.73 -5.51 6.29
N GLU A 76 7.75 -5.54 7.14
CA GLU A 76 7.93 -6.64 8.09
C GLU A 76 6.74 -6.75 9.02
N ARG A 77 6.26 -5.61 9.49
CA ARG A 77 5.13 -5.60 10.41
C ARG A 77 3.86 -6.09 9.73
N LEU A 78 3.62 -5.63 8.52
CA LEU A 78 2.45 -6.04 7.77
C LEU A 78 2.49 -7.54 7.48
N GLN A 79 3.68 -8.04 7.12
CA GLN A 79 3.83 -9.45 6.84
C GLN A 79 3.57 -10.28 8.10
N ALA A 80 4.06 -9.83 9.25
CA ALA A 80 3.84 -10.53 10.51
C ALA A 80 2.35 -10.58 10.87
N LEU A 81 1.59 -9.58 10.44
CA LEU A 81 0.16 -9.53 10.72
C LEU A 81 -0.68 -10.13 9.58
N ASN A 82 -0.02 -10.65 8.56
CA ASN A 82 -0.69 -11.22 7.39
C ASN A 82 -1.57 -10.22 6.65
N ILE A 83 -1.13 -8.98 6.60
CA ILE A 83 -1.84 -7.94 5.87
C ILE A 83 -1.22 -7.82 4.48
N PRO A 84 -2.01 -7.91 3.42
CA PRO A 84 -1.47 -7.80 2.06
C PRO A 84 -0.96 -6.39 1.79
N PHE A 85 0.14 -6.29 1.06
CA PHE A 85 0.70 -4.99 0.72
C PHE A 85 1.48 -5.09 -0.58
N ALA A 86 1.75 -3.94 -1.17
CA ALA A 86 2.56 -3.86 -2.39
C ALA A 86 3.54 -2.71 -2.25
N PHE A 87 4.67 -2.82 -2.94
CA PHE A 87 5.65 -1.75 -2.94
C PHE A 87 5.40 -0.84 -4.12
N VAL A 88 5.53 0.47 -3.90
CA VAL A 88 5.49 1.45 -4.96
C VAL A 88 6.93 1.83 -5.23
N THR A 89 7.39 1.67 -6.48
CA THR A 89 8.79 1.90 -6.82
C THR A 89 8.91 3.10 -7.72
N GLY A 90 9.99 3.85 -7.54
CA GLY A 90 10.20 5.03 -8.36
C GLY A 90 10.56 4.68 -9.79
N TYR A 91 10.45 5.68 -10.63
CA TYR A 91 10.77 5.55 -12.03
C TYR A 91 12.23 5.14 -12.18
N GLY A 92 12.46 4.14 -12.97
CA GLY A 92 13.80 3.69 -13.23
C GLY A 92 14.46 2.97 -12.06
N ALA A 93 13.72 2.72 -11.03
CA ALA A 93 14.34 2.14 -9.88
C ALA A 93 14.59 0.70 -10.09
N ASP A 94 15.78 0.25 -9.78
CA ASP A 94 16.00 -1.12 -9.75
C ASP A 94 16.29 -1.37 -8.31
N THR A 95 15.46 -0.89 -7.43
CA THR A 95 15.63 -1.05 -6.01
C THR A 95 15.64 -2.53 -5.68
N ALA A 96 16.69 -2.95 -5.04
CA ALA A 96 16.76 -4.33 -4.62
C ALA A 96 15.92 -4.50 -3.37
N LEU A 97 14.95 -5.37 -3.41
CA LEU A 97 14.15 -5.65 -2.25
C LEU A 97 14.80 -6.79 -1.47
N PRO A 98 14.70 -6.77 -0.15
CA PRO A 98 15.17 -7.91 0.64
C PRO A 98 14.50 -9.20 0.14
N ALA A 99 15.21 -10.31 0.29
CA ALA A 99 14.70 -11.58 -0.20
C ALA A 99 13.31 -11.89 0.35
N ALA A 100 13.04 -11.49 1.58
CA ALA A 100 11.75 -11.77 2.19
C ALA A 100 10.59 -11.12 1.44
N PHE A 101 10.87 -10.08 0.66
CA PHE A 101 9.82 -9.34 -0.03
C PHE A 101 9.92 -9.45 -1.56
N ALA A 102 10.83 -10.26 -2.05
CA ALA A 102 11.09 -10.29 -3.50
C ALA A 102 9.87 -10.69 -4.31
N ALA A 103 8.99 -11.49 -3.73
CA ALA A 103 7.80 -11.95 -4.45
C ALA A 103 6.59 -11.05 -4.27
N LYS A 104 6.72 -9.98 -3.48
CA LYS A 104 5.56 -9.11 -3.26
C LYS A 104 5.30 -8.28 -4.49
N PRO A 105 4.03 -7.92 -4.73
CA PRO A 105 3.70 -7.13 -5.90
C PRO A 105 4.32 -5.74 -5.84
N ARG A 106 4.58 -5.19 -6.99
CA ARG A 106 5.17 -3.86 -7.12
C ARG A 106 4.33 -3.03 -8.07
N LEU A 107 4.23 -1.76 -7.77
CA LEU A 107 3.53 -0.81 -8.63
C LEU A 107 4.54 0.28 -9.01
N PRO A 108 5.00 0.31 -10.25
CA PRO A 108 5.98 1.33 -10.64
C PRO A 108 5.31 2.69 -10.84
N LYS A 109 6.06 3.74 -10.58
CA LYS A 109 5.61 5.10 -10.85
C LYS A 109 6.16 5.52 -12.21
N PRO A 110 5.42 6.25 -13.01
CA PRO A 110 4.02 6.59 -12.78
C PRO A 110 3.13 5.36 -12.95
N TYR A 111 2.10 5.26 -12.14
CA TYR A 111 1.25 4.09 -12.19
C TYR A 111 0.02 4.38 -13.05
N SER A 112 -0.60 3.32 -13.58
CA SER A 112 -1.86 3.49 -14.26
C SER A 112 -2.98 3.21 -13.26
N THR A 113 -4.10 3.88 -13.48
CA THR A 113 -5.27 3.67 -12.63
C THR A 113 -5.72 2.22 -12.67
N ASP A 114 -5.66 1.60 -13.86
CA ASP A 114 -6.07 0.21 -13.98
C ASP A 114 -5.16 -0.73 -13.22
N ALA A 115 -3.85 -0.48 -13.25
CA ALA A 115 -2.90 -1.32 -12.53
C ALA A 115 -3.13 -1.21 -11.03
N LEU A 116 -3.38 0.00 -10.54
CA LEU A 116 -3.63 0.20 -9.12
C LEU A 116 -4.93 -0.48 -8.71
N ARG A 117 -5.97 -0.35 -9.52
CA ARG A 117 -7.25 -0.98 -9.21
C ARG A 117 -7.09 -2.50 -9.14
N ALA A 118 -6.40 -3.08 -10.13
CA ALA A 118 -6.21 -4.52 -10.16
C ALA A 118 -5.45 -5.00 -8.94
N LEU A 119 -4.45 -4.22 -8.51
CA LEU A 119 -3.66 -4.56 -7.35
C LEU A 119 -4.52 -4.61 -6.10
N LEU A 120 -5.36 -3.59 -5.90
CA LEU A 120 -6.21 -3.55 -4.71
C LEU A 120 -7.27 -4.65 -4.74
N MET A 121 -7.80 -4.95 -5.91
CA MET A 121 -8.83 -5.96 -5.99
C MET A 121 -8.29 -7.36 -5.79
N SER A 122 -7.05 -7.59 -6.15
CA SER A 122 -6.50 -8.92 -5.99
C SER A 122 -6.25 -9.22 -4.53
N GLY A 123 -6.14 -8.20 -3.73
CA GLY A 123 -6.00 -8.44 -2.36
C GLY A 123 -4.74 -9.02 -2.03
N ASP A 124 -4.64 -10.20 -1.82
CA ASP A 124 -3.51 -10.66 -1.35
C ASP A 124 -2.89 -11.36 -2.34
N VAL A 125 -3.05 -11.22 -3.37
CA VAL A 125 -2.31 -11.66 -4.24
C VAL A 125 -1.66 -12.83 -3.99
N ARG A 126 -1.72 -13.50 -3.65
CA ARG A 126 -1.10 -14.44 -3.42
C ARG A 126 -0.65 -15.04 -4.11
N PRO A 127 -0.09 -15.39 -4.25
CA PRO A 127 0.66 -15.96 -5.01
C PRO A 127 0.34 -16.94 -5.35
#